data_2d650370d3ca32f9afe884ed50de015b
#
_entry.id   2d650370d3ca32f9afe884ed50de015b
#
_cell.length_a   1.000
_cell.length_b   1.000
_cell.length_c   1.000
_cell.angle_alpha   90.00
_cell.angle_beta   90.00
_cell.angle_gamma   90.00
#
_symmetry.space_group_name_H-M   'P 1'
#
loop_
_entity.id
_entity.type
_entity.pdbx_description
1 polymer ?
#
loop_
_entity_poly.entity_id
_entity_poly.type
_entity_poly.pdbx_seq_one_letter_code
_entity_poly.pdbx_strand_id
1 'polypeptide(L)'
;GIGEIGIESKKFVDNLVSMGQDYWQILPTNYPEKCNSPYDTNSAFAQNPFLISLDDLVEDELIKSSDLDPIPTFSRKRVNYKKMKNWKSPILRKAASNFQLKRGQKFSDYKNFCNEQKFWLNDYALFMVIKGIQKKRDWSFWTENLKEIHNEDIRKIKNQFKNEIEYIKILQYFFDKQWKQLKRYANQRGIKLIGDIPIYVSFNSADVWINKSLFKLDENCKMLFQSGVPPDHFSDSGQLWGHPIYNWESHSKSGFKWWIERIKYLRQNVDFVRIDHFNGFAKYWEVPFGDKDASRGRWVIAKGMELLQKLYLSMEEVNLIAEDLGEASKDALVIRERYDIPGMSI
;
A
#
# COMPACT_ATOMS: atom_id res chain seq x y z
N GLY A 1 -8.34 -6.29 18.77
CA GLY A 1 -8.36 -6.13 17.30
C GLY A 1 -7.32 -5.12 16.84
N ILE A 2 -7.34 -4.79 15.55
CA ILE A 2 -6.46 -3.78 14.92
C ILE A 2 -7.22 -2.50 14.56
N GLY A 3 -8.51 -2.41 14.86
CA GLY A 3 -9.44 -1.43 14.33
C GLY A 3 -10.11 -1.88 13.03
N GLU A 4 -11.17 -1.20 12.64
CA GLU A 4 -11.97 -1.49 11.45
C GLU A 4 -12.51 -0.20 10.84
N ILE A 5 -12.83 -0.26 9.54
CA ILE A 5 -13.46 0.83 8.79
C ILE A 5 -14.99 0.78 9.02
N GLY A 6 -15.41 0.91 10.27
CA GLY A 6 -16.81 0.75 10.65
C GLY A 6 -17.29 1.87 11.56
N ILE A 7 -18.24 1.54 12.42
CA ILE A 7 -18.91 2.50 13.31
C ILE A 7 -17.91 3.24 14.22
N GLU A 8 -16.86 2.58 14.71
CA GLU A 8 -15.87 3.21 15.59
C GLU A 8 -15.03 4.26 14.84
N SER A 9 -14.71 4.03 13.56
CA SER A 9 -14.05 5.04 12.72
C SER A 9 -14.95 6.24 12.45
N LYS A 10 -16.27 6.05 12.29
CA LYS A 10 -17.25 7.14 12.17
C LYS A 10 -17.36 7.93 13.48
N LYS A 11 -17.42 7.26 14.64
CA LYS A 11 -17.39 7.93 15.96
C LYS A 11 -16.10 8.73 16.16
N PHE A 12 -14.96 8.23 15.66
CA PHE A 12 -13.71 8.97 15.72
C PHE A 12 -13.78 10.26 14.90
N VAL A 13 -14.38 10.23 13.70
CA VAL A 13 -14.65 11.44 12.90
C VAL A 13 -15.52 12.41 13.67
N ASP A 14 -16.61 11.95 14.32
CA ASP A 14 -17.48 12.82 15.13
C ASP A 14 -16.72 13.46 16.30
N ASN A 15 -15.80 12.73 16.94
CA ASN A 15 -14.93 13.26 17.97
C ASN A 15 -13.98 14.34 17.42
N LEU A 16 -13.38 14.14 16.23
CA LEU A 16 -12.54 15.15 15.58
C LEU A 16 -13.33 16.45 15.34
N VAL A 17 -14.54 16.35 14.83
CA VAL A 17 -15.44 17.50 14.63
C VAL A 17 -15.70 18.22 15.96
N SER A 18 -16.04 17.47 17.02
CA SER A 18 -16.32 18.04 18.35
C SER A 18 -15.09 18.73 18.98
N MET A 19 -13.88 18.32 18.59
CA MET A 19 -12.61 18.92 19.00
C MET A 19 -12.16 20.07 18.09
N GLY A 20 -12.96 20.47 17.09
CA GLY A 20 -12.62 21.53 16.14
C GLY A 20 -11.46 21.20 15.22
N GLN A 21 -11.26 19.91 14.88
CA GLN A 21 -10.23 19.48 13.94
C GLN A 21 -10.77 19.49 12.51
N ASP A 22 -9.91 19.79 11.54
CA ASP A 22 -10.24 19.81 10.11
C ASP A 22 -9.62 18.63 9.34
N TYR A 23 -8.59 18.00 9.92
CA TYR A 23 -7.80 16.96 9.24
C TYR A 23 -7.65 15.70 10.09
N TRP A 24 -7.66 14.58 9.39
CA TRP A 24 -7.31 13.28 9.96
C TRP A 24 -6.18 12.67 9.15
N GLN A 25 -4.96 12.71 9.68
CA GLN A 25 -3.83 12.01 9.09
C GLN A 25 -3.85 10.55 9.52
N ILE A 26 -3.68 9.66 8.55
CA ILE A 26 -3.67 8.20 8.74
C ILE A 26 -2.37 7.60 8.24
N LEU A 27 -1.96 6.49 8.86
CA LEU A 27 -0.90 5.64 8.36
C LEU A 27 -1.36 4.91 7.07
N PRO A 28 -0.41 4.36 6.26
CA PRO A 28 -0.78 3.53 5.12
C PRO A 28 -1.70 2.39 5.54
N THR A 29 -2.80 2.20 4.81
CA THR A 29 -3.80 1.15 5.10
C THR A 29 -3.53 -0.16 4.35
N ASN A 30 -2.36 -0.28 3.73
CA ASN A 30 -1.95 -1.43 2.95
C ASN A 30 -1.73 -2.69 3.80
N TYR A 31 -1.79 -3.88 3.15
CA TYR A 31 -1.62 -5.14 3.85
C TYR A 31 -0.16 -5.40 4.22
N PRO A 32 0.19 -5.42 5.51
CA PRO A 32 1.57 -5.57 5.96
C PRO A 32 2.19 -6.93 5.58
N GLU A 33 3.48 -6.91 5.30
CA GLU A 33 4.29 -8.10 5.10
C GLU A 33 4.62 -8.81 6.44
N LYS A 34 5.87 -9.03 6.76
CA LYS A 34 6.28 -9.86 7.92
C LYS A 34 6.18 -9.13 9.26
N CYS A 35 6.54 -7.85 9.30
CA CYS A 35 6.69 -7.09 10.55
C CYS A 35 5.40 -6.44 11.05
N ASN A 36 4.27 -6.62 10.37
CA ASN A 36 3.01 -5.89 10.59
C ASN A 36 3.19 -4.35 10.53
N SER A 37 4.27 -3.85 9.94
CA SER A 37 4.47 -2.44 9.66
C SER A 37 3.66 -2.02 8.43
N PRO A 38 2.91 -0.92 8.48
CA PRO A 38 2.19 -0.42 7.31
C PRO A 38 3.12 0.14 6.22
N TYR A 39 4.40 0.32 6.52
CA TYR A 39 5.44 0.75 5.58
C TYR A 39 6.14 -0.41 4.85
N ASP A 40 5.95 -1.64 5.32
CA ASP A 40 6.46 -2.88 4.70
C ASP A 40 5.28 -3.74 4.25
N THR A 41 4.88 -3.64 2.98
CA THR A 41 3.60 -4.16 2.50
C THR A 41 3.74 -5.04 1.25
N ASN A 42 2.77 -5.93 1.02
CA ASN A 42 2.75 -6.82 -0.14
C ASN A 42 2.41 -6.10 -1.46
N SER A 43 1.93 -4.86 -1.39
CA SER A 43 1.61 -4.03 -2.56
C SER A 43 1.49 -2.56 -2.16
N ALA A 44 1.88 -1.66 -3.05
CA ALA A 44 1.66 -0.22 -2.93
C ALA A 44 0.19 0.19 -3.12
N PHE A 45 -0.64 -0.69 -3.66
CA PHE A 45 -2.04 -0.43 -3.99
C PHE A 45 -3.02 -1.18 -3.09
N ALA A 46 -2.75 -2.47 -2.85
CA ALA A 46 -3.69 -3.34 -2.15
C ALA A 46 -3.84 -2.99 -0.67
N GLN A 47 -5.08 -2.98 -0.23
CA GLN A 47 -5.47 -2.59 1.11
C GLN A 47 -5.52 -3.78 2.07
N ASN A 48 -5.43 -3.52 3.36
CA ASN A 48 -5.44 -4.56 4.39
C ASN A 48 -6.88 -5.09 4.61
N PRO A 49 -7.18 -6.34 4.22
CA PRO A 49 -8.53 -6.89 4.34
C PRO A 49 -8.98 -7.04 5.79
N PHE A 50 -8.06 -7.02 6.75
CA PHE A 50 -8.42 -7.13 8.16
C PHE A 50 -8.94 -5.81 8.76
N LEU A 51 -8.90 -4.71 8.01
CA LEU A 51 -9.56 -3.44 8.36
C LEU A 51 -11.04 -3.41 7.92
N ILE A 52 -11.51 -4.36 7.12
CA ILE A 52 -12.91 -4.46 6.70
C ILE A 52 -13.80 -4.60 7.96
N SER A 53 -14.85 -3.80 8.07
CA SER A 53 -15.88 -3.90 9.11
C SER A 53 -16.71 -5.17 8.89
N LEU A 54 -16.81 -6.02 9.91
CA LEU A 54 -17.68 -7.20 9.87
C LEU A 54 -19.13 -6.81 10.05
N ASP A 55 -19.43 -5.79 10.83
CA ASP A 55 -20.80 -5.28 11.03
C ASP A 55 -21.39 -4.78 9.71
N ASP A 56 -20.62 -4.03 8.92
CA ASP A 56 -21.07 -3.60 7.58
C ASP A 56 -21.33 -4.81 6.63
N LEU A 57 -20.59 -5.92 6.80
CA LEU A 57 -20.87 -7.15 6.06
C LEU A 57 -22.12 -7.86 6.53
N VAL A 58 -22.51 -7.70 7.81
CA VAL A 58 -23.81 -8.16 8.34
C VAL A 58 -24.93 -7.29 7.78
N GLU A 59 -24.80 -5.97 7.78
CA GLU A 59 -25.76 -5.04 7.18
C GLU A 59 -25.95 -5.30 5.67
N ASP A 60 -24.88 -5.67 4.96
CA ASP A 60 -24.92 -6.09 3.55
C ASP A 60 -25.53 -7.49 3.36
N GLU A 61 -25.93 -8.19 4.43
CA GLU A 61 -26.45 -9.56 4.44
C GLU A 61 -25.49 -10.58 3.81
N LEU A 62 -24.20 -10.35 3.88
CA LEU A 62 -23.18 -11.28 3.41
C LEU A 62 -22.78 -12.31 4.46
N ILE A 63 -22.99 -11.99 5.74
CA ILE A 63 -22.86 -12.87 6.90
C ILE A 63 -23.99 -12.56 7.88
N LYS A 64 -24.19 -13.45 8.86
CA LYS A 64 -25.13 -13.23 9.97
C LYS A 64 -24.38 -12.76 11.21
N SER A 65 -25.04 -12.05 12.12
CA SER A 65 -24.46 -11.68 13.41
C SER A 65 -23.93 -12.89 14.20
N SER A 66 -24.62 -14.04 14.10
CA SER A 66 -24.18 -15.30 14.72
C SER A 66 -22.87 -15.86 14.14
N ASP A 67 -22.44 -15.42 12.97
CA ASP A 67 -21.16 -15.83 12.37
C ASP A 67 -19.95 -15.14 13.04
N LEU A 68 -20.19 -14.11 13.83
CA LEU A 68 -19.15 -13.40 14.58
C LEU A 68 -18.81 -14.14 15.90
N ASP A 69 -19.70 -15.03 16.36
CA ASP A 69 -19.53 -15.73 17.63
C ASP A 69 -18.69 -17.03 17.50
N PRO A 70 -17.88 -17.34 18.52
CA PRO A 70 -17.57 -16.49 19.66
C PRO A 70 -16.53 -15.40 19.31
N ILE A 71 -16.82 -14.16 19.69
CA ILE A 71 -15.85 -13.06 19.52
C ILE A 71 -14.71 -13.27 20.52
N PRO A 72 -13.45 -13.39 20.06
CA PRO A 72 -12.31 -13.56 20.97
C PRO A 72 -12.09 -12.33 21.84
N THR A 73 -11.76 -12.53 23.10
CA THR A 73 -11.28 -11.42 23.94
C THR A 73 -9.94 -10.92 23.46
N PHE A 74 -9.88 -9.66 23.03
CA PHE A 74 -8.66 -8.98 22.61
C PHE A 74 -8.12 -8.07 23.71
N SER A 75 -6.79 -8.02 23.82
CA SER A 75 -6.14 -7.07 24.72
C SER A 75 -6.42 -5.62 24.29
N ARG A 76 -6.66 -4.74 25.27
CA ARG A 76 -6.78 -3.28 25.04
C ARG A 76 -5.42 -2.59 24.89
N LYS A 77 -4.33 -3.24 25.30
CA LYS A 77 -2.98 -2.64 25.33
C LYS A 77 -2.12 -3.04 24.13
N ARG A 78 -2.31 -4.22 23.55
CA ARG A 78 -1.47 -4.76 22.46
C ARG A 78 -2.30 -5.57 21.48
N VAL A 79 -2.00 -5.40 20.19
CA VAL A 79 -2.62 -6.18 19.11
C VAL A 79 -2.07 -7.61 19.09
N ASN A 80 -2.96 -8.60 19.05
CA ASN A 80 -2.59 -9.98 18.76
C ASN A 80 -3.01 -10.31 17.30
N TYR A 81 -2.12 -10.02 16.38
CA TYR A 81 -2.37 -10.20 14.93
C TYR A 81 -2.72 -11.65 14.57
N LYS A 82 -2.05 -12.64 15.17
CA LYS A 82 -2.33 -14.06 14.90
C LYS A 82 -3.76 -14.44 15.33
N LYS A 83 -4.15 -14.06 16.55
CA LYS A 83 -5.49 -14.34 17.07
C LYS A 83 -6.58 -13.66 16.23
N MET A 84 -6.35 -12.39 15.86
CA MET A 84 -7.26 -11.63 15.02
C MET A 84 -7.39 -12.27 13.63
N LYS A 85 -6.28 -12.58 12.96
CA LYS A 85 -6.28 -13.22 11.64
C LYS A 85 -6.99 -14.56 11.65
N ASN A 86 -6.77 -15.41 12.66
CA ASN A 86 -7.40 -16.70 12.79
C ASN A 86 -8.93 -16.60 12.96
N TRP A 87 -9.41 -15.61 13.70
CA TRP A 87 -10.83 -15.39 13.90
C TRP A 87 -11.49 -14.76 12.65
N LYS A 88 -10.89 -13.70 12.10
CA LYS A 88 -11.51 -12.90 11.03
C LYS A 88 -11.46 -13.57 9.65
N SER A 89 -10.39 -14.33 9.34
CA SER A 89 -10.21 -14.95 8.02
C SER A 89 -11.35 -15.85 7.58
N PRO A 90 -11.86 -16.81 8.39
CA PRO A 90 -12.98 -17.65 7.98
C PRO A 90 -14.27 -16.85 7.76
N ILE A 91 -14.49 -15.80 8.54
CA ILE A 91 -15.66 -14.92 8.41
C ILE A 91 -15.62 -14.17 7.08
N LEU A 92 -14.47 -13.56 6.75
CA LEU A 92 -14.25 -12.87 5.47
C LEU A 92 -14.40 -13.83 4.29
N ARG A 93 -13.93 -15.09 4.42
CA ARG A 93 -14.09 -16.10 3.38
C ARG A 93 -15.56 -16.45 3.17
N LYS A 94 -16.33 -16.60 4.24
CA LYS A 94 -17.78 -16.84 4.17
C LYS A 94 -18.49 -15.67 3.48
N ALA A 95 -18.18 -14.44 3.87
CA ALA A 95 -18.75 -13.23 3.25
C ALA A 95 -18.47 -13.18 1.74
N ALA A 96 -17.23 -13.44 1.33
CA ALA A 96 -16.85 -13.44 -0.08
C ALA A 96 -17.54 -14.55 -0.87
N SER A 97 -17.68 -15.76 -0.29
CA SER A 97 -18.41 -16.85 -0.92
C SER A 97 -19.89 -16.53 -1.11
N ASN A 98 -20.54 -15.96 -0.10
CA ASN A 98 -21.95 -15.54 -0.18
C ASN A 98 -22.13 -14.40 -1.20
N PHE A 99 -21.16 -13.48 -1.30
CA PHE A 99 -21.17 -12.41 -2.30
C PHE A 99 -21.14 -12.99 -3.74
N GLN A 100 -20.32 -13.99 -4.00
CA GLN A 100 -20.23 -14.64 -5.32
C GLN A 100 -21.57 -15.32 -5.74
N LEU A 101 -22.36 -15.79 -4.79
CA LEU A 101 -23.65 -16.40 -5.03
C LEU A 101 -24.76 -15.36 -5.31
N LYS A 102 -24.62 -14.14 -4.76
CA LYS A 102 -25.58 -13.05 -4.96
C LYS A 102 -25.31 -12.35 -6.29
N ARG A 103 -26.30 -12.38 -7.21
CA ARG A 103 -26.28 -11.61 -8.46
C ARG A 103 -27.16 -10.37 -8.29
N GLY A 104 -26.76 -9.24 -8.88
CA GLY A 104 -27.50 -7.98 -8.82
C GLY A 104 -26.59 -6.76 -8.93
N GLN A 105 -27.09 -5.58 -8.51
CA GLN A 105 -26.35 -4.31 -8.62
C GLN A 105 -24.99 -4.35 -7.92
N LYS A 106 -24.91 -4.91 -6.71
CA LYS A 106 -23.61 -5.06 -5.98
C LYS A 106 -22.57 -5.85 -6.77
N PHE A 107 -23.01 -6.82 -7.58
CA PHE A 107 -22.10 -7.59 -8.45
C PHE A 107 -21.67 -6.80 -9.69
N SER A 108 -22.51 -5.92 -10.21
CA SER A 108 -22.17 -4.97 -11.27
C SER A 108 -21.11 -3.98 -10.78
N ASP A 109 -21.30 -3.40 -9.59
CA ASP A 109 -20.35 -2.47 -8.97
C ASP A 109 -18.98 -3.13 -8.75
N TYR A 110 -18.97 -4.39 -8.34
CA TYR A 110 -17.74 -5.18 -8.24
C TYR A 110 -17.03 -5.35 -9.59
N LYS A 111 -17.77 -5.63 -10.65
CA LYS A 111 -17.18 -5.73 -12.00
C LYS A 111 -16.58 -4.40 -12.46
N ASN A 112 -17.27 -3.29 -12.18
CA ASN A 112 -16.76 -1.96 -12.47
C ASN A 112 -15.46 -1.69 -11.69
N PHE A 113 -15.45 -1.97 -10.39
CA PHE A 113 -14.26 -1.89 -9.57
C PHE A 113 -13.10 -2.73 -10.15
N CYS A 114 -13.35 -3.99 -10.51
CA CYS A 114 -12.33 -4.84 -11.12
C CYS A 114 -11.78 -4.27 -12.44
N ASN A 115 -12.61 -3.61 -13.21
CA ASN A 115 -12.23 -2.99 -14.48
C ASN A 115 -11.38 -1.73 -14.27
N GLU A 116 -11.80 -0.88 -13.33
CA GLU A 116 -11.08 0.34 -12.96
C GLU A 116 -9.71 0.01 -12.34
N GLN A 117 -9.65 -1.02 -11.49
CA GLN A 117 -8.45 -1.41 -10.75
C GLN A 117 -7.60 -2.49 -11.46
N LYS A 118 -7.89 -2.82 -12.73
CA LYS A 118 -7.22 -3.90 -13.47
C LYS A 118 -5.70 -3.75 -13.59
N PHE A 119 -5.18 -2.52 -13.48
CA PHE A 119 -3.77 -2.19 -13.64
C PHE A 119 -2.87 -2.73 -12.50
N TRP A 120 -3.47 -3.09 -11.34
CA TRP A 120 -2.75 -3.69 -10.22
C TRP A 120 -3.47 -4.93 -9.62
N LEU A 121 -4.81 -4.94 -9.61
CA LEU A 121 -5.62 -5.88 -8.81
C LEU A 121 -5.42 -7.35 -9.23
N ASN A 122 -5.36 -7.61 -10.54
CA ASN A 122 -5.20 -8.97 -11.06
C ASN A 122 -3.82 -9.54 -10.70
N ASP A 123 -2.80 -8.72 -10.81
CA ASP A 123 -1.42 -9.10 -10.56
C ASP A 123 -1.16 -9.28 -9.06
N TYR A 124 -1.69 -8.40 -8.23
CA TYR A 124 -1.66 -8.55 -6.78
C TYR A 124 -2.35 -9.85 -6.33
N ALA A 125 -3.56 -10.12 -6.82
CA ALA A 125 -4.29 -11.32 -6.43
C ALA A 125 -3.53 -12.59 -6.84
N LEU A 126 -2.95 -12.61 -8.03
CA LEU A 126 -2.10 -13.71 -8.49
C LEU A 126 -0.84 -13.86 -7.63
N PHE A 127 -0.13 -12.76 -7.35
CA PHE A 127 1.05 -12.75 -6.48
C PHE A 127 0.75 -13.38 -5.12
N MET A 128 -0.36 -12.97 -4.48
CA MET A 128 -0.76 -13.48 -3.17
C MET A 128 -1.09 -14.97 -3.20
N VAL A 129 -1.70 -15.48 -4.28
CA VAL A 129 -1.97 -16.91 -4.47
C VAL A 129 -0.66 -17.68 -4.63
N ILE A 130 0.25 -17.24 -5.49
CA ILE A 130 1.55 -17.90 -5.68
C ILE A 130 2.35 -17.88 -4.38
N LYS A 131 2.37 -16.75 -3.67
CA LYS A 131 3.01 -16.61 -2.36
C LYS A 131 2.46 -17.60 -1.33
N GLY A 132 1.15 -17.85 -1.36
CA GLY A 132 0.50 -18.88 -0.54
C GLY A 132 0.98 -20.29 -0.90
N ILE A 133 1.00 -20.66 -2.18
CA ILE A 133 1.49 -21.94 -2.70
C ILE A 133 2.97 -22.15 -2.31
N GLN A 134 3.78 -21.11 -2.44
CA GLN A 134 5.20 -21.12 -2.10
C GLN A 134 5.49 -20.97 -0.59
N LYS A 135 4.49 -21.23 0.26
CA LYS A 135 4.60 -21.18 1.75
C LYS A 135 5.21 -19.87 2.26
N LYS A 136 4.86 -18.75 1.61
CA LYS A 136 5.34 -17.39 1.92
C LYS A 136 6.83 -17.15 1.72
N ARG A 137 7.52 -17.95 0.91
CA ARG A 137 8.86 -17.63 0.44
C ARG A 137 8.86 -16.32 -0.32
N ASP A 138 9.96 -15.59 -0.21
CA ASP A 138 10.17 -14.39 -1.01
C ASP A 138 10.22 -14.77 -2.50
N TRP A 139 9.62 -13.93 -3.33
CA TRP A 139 9.43 -14.26 -4.74
C TRP A 139 10.76 -14.48 -5.51
N SER A 140 11.86 -13.87 -5.06
CA SER A 140 13.18 -14.10 -5.65
C SER A 140 13.69 -15.54 -5.51
N PHE A 141 13.12 -16.32 -4.58
CA PHE A 141 13.40 -17.73 -4.41
C PHE A 141 12.39 -18.66 -5.11
N TRP A 142 11.44 -18.10 -5.85
CA TRP A 142 10.54 -18.91 -6.66
C TRP A 142 11.28 -19.50 -7.85
N THR A 143 10.71 -20.52 -8.48
CA THR A 143 11.24 -21.07 -9.73
C THR A 143 11.17 -20.02 -10.83
N GLU A 144 12.06 -20.09 -11.83
CA GLU A 144 12.12 -19.11 -12.92
C GLU A 144 10.77 -18.92 -13.61
N ASN A 145 10.03 -20.01 -13.83
CA ASN A 145 8.69 -19.97 -14.41
C ASN A 145 7.68 -19.17 -13.58
N LEU A 146 7.89 -19.02 -12.27
CA LEU A 146 7.01 -18.20 -11.40
C LEU A 146 7.51 -16.76 -11.25
N LYS A 147 8.74 -16.48 -11.64
CA LYS A 147 9.25 -15.11 -11.71
C LYS A 147 8.77 -14.38 -12.96
N GLU A 148 8.40 -15.11 -14.02
CA GLU A 148 7.91 -14.56 -15.28
C GLU A 148 6.39 -14.70 -15.40
N ILE A 149 5.69 -13.58 -15.69
CA ILE A 149 4.22 -13.52 -15.60
C ILE A 149 3.52 -14.13 -16.82
N HIS A 150 4.20 -14.19 -17.97
CA HIS A 150 3.60 -14.56 -19.25
C HIS A 150 4.02 -15.95 -19.73
N ASN A 151 3.85 -16.97 -18.86
CA ASN A 151 4.19 -18.35 -19.22
C ASN A 151 3.03 -19.33 -18.93
N GLU A 152 3.24 -20.58 -19.34
CA GLU A 152 2.24 -21.64 -19.21
C GLU A 152 1.91 -21.99 -17.76
N ASP A 153 2.91 -22.00 -16.87
CA ASP A 153 2.71 -22.36 -15.47
C ASP A 153 1.85 -21.31 -14.75
N ILE A 154 2.05 -20.04 -15.06
CA ILE A 154 1.18 -18.96 -14.57
C ILE A 154 -0.25 -19.11 -15.09
N ARG A 155 -0.44 -19.52 -16.36
CA ARG A 155 -1.79 -19.80 -16.90
C ARG A 155 -2.46 -20.97 -16.16
N LYS A 156 -1.72 -22.04 -15.90
CA LYS A 156 -2.24 -23.18 -15.11
C LYS A 156 -2.64 -22.75 -13.70
N ILE A 157 -1.81 -21.97 -13.02
CA ILE A 157 -2.12 -21.43 -11.68
C ILE A 157 -3.37 -20.56 -11.73
N LYS A 158 -3.49 -19.63 -12.67
CA LYS A 158 -4.68 -18.78 -12.84
C LYS A 158 -5.96 -19.60 -12.97
N ASN A 159 -5.92 -20.69 -13.73
CA ASN A 159 -7.07 -21.57 -13.94
C ASN A 159 -7.38 -22.41 -12.69
N GLN A 160 -6.35 -23.04 -12.11
CA GLN A 160 -6.51 -23.91 -10.94
C GLN A 160 -6.97 -23.13 -9.70
N PHE A 161 -6.47 -21.92 -9.48
CA PHE A 161 -6.74 -21.11 -8.30
C PHE A 161 -7.67 -19.92 -8.57
N LYS A 162 -8.51 -20.03 -9.61
CA LYS A 162 -9.44 -18.96 -10.00
C LYS A 162 -10.29 -18.46 -8.82
N ASN A 163 -10.78 -19.36 -7.98
CA ASN A 163 -11.61 -18.99 -6.83
C ASN A 163 -10.83 -18.24 -5.73
N GLU A 164 -9.56 -18.60 -5.52
CA GLU A 164 -8.69 -17.89 -4.56
C GLU A 164 -8.32 -16.49 -5.08
N ILE A 165 -8.02 -16.36 -6.37
CA ILE A 165 -7.79 -15.06 -7.01
C ILE A 165 -9.03 -14.18 -6.85
N GLU A 166 -10.21 -14.73 -7.15
CA GLU A 166 -11.48 -14.01 -7.02
C GLU A 166 -11.77 -13.60 -5.58
N TYR A 167 -11.51 -14.49 -4.62
CA TYR A 167 -11.63 -14.19 -3.18
C TYR A 167 -10.81 -12.96 -2.79
N ILE A 168 -9.53 -12.90 -3.20
CA ILE A 168 -8.66 -11.76 -2.88
C ILE A 168 -9.21 -10.47 -3.49
N LYS A 169 -9.69 -10.51 -4.73
CA LYS A 169 -10.29 -9.35 -5.42
C LYS A 169 -11.55 -8.85 -4.73
N ILE A 170 -12.41 -9.76 -4.27
CA ILE A 170 -13.63 -9.42 -3.52
C ILE A 170 -13.29 -8.74 -2.20
N LEU A 171 -12.26 -9.16 -1.49
CA LEU A 171 -11.82 -8.47 -0.27
C LEU A 171 -11.34 -7.04 -0.55
N GLN A 172 -10.66 -6.82 -1.66
CA GLN A 172 -10.25 -5.47 -2.07
C GLN A 172 -11.47 -4.59 -2.40
N TYR A 173 -12.48 -5.16 -3.04
CA TYR A 173 -13.75 -4.47 -3.30
C TYR A 173 -14.51 -4.12 -2.00
N PHE A 174 -14.58 -5.04 -1.03
CA PHE A 174 -15.22 -4.76 0.26
C PHE A 174 -14.53 -3.61 0.98
N PHE A 175 -13.20 -3.63 1.00
CA PHE A 175 -12.44 -2.53 1.57
C PHE A 175 -12.75 -1.21 0.85
N ASP A 176 -12.63 -1.17 -0.48
CA ASP A 176 -12.86 0.04 -1.29
C ASP A 176 -14.25 0.65 -1.04
N LYS A 177 -15.28 -0.20 -1.01
CA LYS A 177 -16.65 0.21 -0.72
C LYS A 177 -16.77 0.89 0.64
N GLN A 178 -16.28 0.23 1.69
CA GLN A 178 -16.37 0.74 3.07
C GLN A 178 -15.49 1.98 3.25
N TRP A 179 -14.30 2.00 2.65
CA TRP A 179 -13.41 3.16 2.69
C TRP A 179 -14.03 4.40 2.04
N LYS A 180 -14.61 4.25 0.85
CA LYS A 180 -15.33 5.34 0.18
C LYS A 180 -16.51 5.86 1.00
N GLN A 181 -17.20 4.99 1.75
CA GLN A 181 -18.26 5.40 2.66
C GLN A 181 -17.71 6.21 3.84
N LEU A 182 -16.61 5.75 4.48
CA LEU A 182 -15.96 6.46 5.57
C LEU A 182 -15.42 7.82 5.11
N LYS A 183 -14.72 7.88 3.96
CA LYS A 183 -14.23 9.15 3.40
C LYS A 183 -15.37 10.13 3.17
N ARG A 184 -16.47 9.68 2.55
CA ARG A 184 -17.65 10.53 2.33
C ARG A 184 -18.23 11.04 3.65
N TYR A 185 -18.33 10.17 4.64
CA TYR A 185 -18.80 10.53 5.98
C TYR A 185 -17.94 11.61 6.64
N ALA A 186 -16.61 11.47 6.55
CA ALA A 186 -15.66 12.45 7.07
C ALA A 186 -15.77 13.80 6.33
N ASN A 187 -15.76 13.77 4.98
CA ASN A 187 -15.81 14.99 4.17
C ASN A 187 -17.12 15.76 4.36
N GLN A 188 -18.27 15.07 4.50
CA GLN A 188 -19.57 15.71 4.79
C GLN A 188 -19.59 16.44 6.15
N ARG A 189 -18.68 16.10 7.06
CA ARG A 189 -18.49 16.72 8.37
C ARG A 189 -17.34 17.72 8.43
N GLY A 190 -16.76 18.05 7.28
CA GLY A 190 -15.65 19.00 7.18
C GLY A 190 -14.27 18.38 7.41
N ILE A 191 -14.17 17.09 7.78
CA ILE A 191 -12.88 16.43 8.02
C ILE A 191 -12.27 15.97 6.70
N LYS A 192 -11.05 16.43 6.41
CA LYS A 192 -10.23 16.00 5.29
C LYS A 192 -9.27 14.88 5.71
N LEU A 193 -9.09 13.89 4.83
CA LEU A 193 -8.17 12.77 5.07
C LEU A 193 -6.79 13.06 4.48
N ILE A 194 -5.74 12.89 5.28
CA ILE A 194 -4.36 12.93 4.82
C ILE A 194 -3.86 11.48 4.82
N GLY A 195 -3.64 10.91 3.64
CA GLY A 195 -3.02 9.60 3.47
C GLY A 195 -1.51 9.68 3.43
N ASP A 196 -0.84 8.54 3.50
CA ASP A 196 0.61 8.44 3.58
C ASP A 196 1.16 7.48 2.53
N ILE A 197 2.20 7.90 1.81
CA ILE A 197 2.93 7.07 0.84
C ILE A 197 4.35 6.88 1.35
N PRO A 198 4.76 5.65 1.74
CA PRO A 198 6.17 5.33 1.89
C PRO A 198 6.89 5.54 0.56
N ILE A 199 8.04 6.23 0.56
CA ILE A 199 8.77 6.44 -0.70
C ILE A 199 9.14 5.10 -1.36
N TYR A 200 9.58 4.12 -0.57
CA TYR A 200 9.92 2.80 -1.08
C TYR A 200 8.77 1.79 -0.97
N VAL A 201 8.96 0.64 -1.59
CA VAL A 201 8.07 -0.53 -1.49
C VAL A 201 8.86 -1.74 -1.02
N SER A 202 8.20 -2.71 -0.41
CA SER A 202 8.85 -3.95 -0.02
C SER A 202 9.38 -4.71 -1.22
N PHE A 203 10.57 -5.29 -1.09
CA PHE A 203 11.10 -6.18 -2.11
C PHE A 203 10.16 -7.36 -2.38
N ASN A 204 9.57 -7.94 -1.33
CA ASN A 204 8.65 -9.07 -1.43
C ASN A 204 7.20 -8.62 -1.66
N SER A 205 6.99 -7.81 -2.70
CA SER A 205 5.70 -7.27 -3.11
C SER A 205 5.33 -7.61 -4.55
N ALA A 206 4.05 -7.51 -4.87
CA ALA A 206 3.55 -7.63 -6.23
C ALA A 206 4.17 -6.57 -7.14
N ASP A 207 4.42 -5.38 -6.62
CA ASP A 207 4.98 -4.25 -7.36
C ASP A 207 6.36 -4.57 -7.93
N VAL A 208 7.25 -5.11 -7.11
CA VAL A 208 8.61 -5.47 -7.54
C VAL A 208 8.59 -6.71 -8.44
N TRP A 209 7.80 -7.71 -8.11
CA TRP A 209 7.67 -8.92 -8.91
C TRP A 209 7.19 -8.64 -10.34
N ILE A 210 6.21 -7.73 -10.51
CA ILE A 210 5.65 -7.36 -11.81
C ILE A 210 6.57 -6.40 -12.57
N ASN A 211 7.14 -5.42 -11.88
CA ASN A 211 7.85 -4.29 -12.49
C ASN A 211 9.36 -4.35 -12.21
N LYS A 212 9.98 -5.53 -12.35
CA LYS A 212 11.41 -5.75 -12.06
C LYS A 212 12.33 -4.68 -12.63
N SER A 213 12.08 -4.26 -13.87
CA SER A 213 12.87 -3.24 -14.57
C SER A 213 12.83 -1.85 -13.94
N LEU A 214 11.83 -1.57 -13.09
CA LEU A 214 11.71 -0.30 -12.36
C LEU A 214 12.58 -0.25 -11.10
N PHE A 215 13.29 -1.34 -10.77
CA PHE A 215 14.14 -1.44 -9.59
C PHE A 215 15.56 -1.87 -9.98
N LYS A 216 16.56 -1.54 -9.15
CA LYS A 216 17.95 -1.96 -9.33
C LYS A 216 18.13 -3.41 -8.87
N LEU A 217 17.81 -4.35 -9.74
CA LEU A 217 17.96 -5.78 -9.52
C LEU A 217 19.04 -6.36 -10.47
N ASP A 218 19.66 -7.45 -10.04
CA ASP A 218 20.54 -8.24 -10.90
C ASP A 218 19.75 -9.19 -11.83
N GLU A 219 20.44 -9.92 -12.67
CA GLU A 219 19.86 -10.92 -13.59
C GLU A 219 19.12 -12.06 -12.89
N ASN A 220 19.45 -12.34 -11.62
CA ASN A 220 18.81 -13.35 -10.79
C ASN A 220 17.66 -12.77 -9.95
N CYS A 221 17.23 -11.53 -10.25
CA CYS A 221 16.19 -10.81 -9.54
C CYS A 221 16.51 -10.51 -8.07
N LYS A 222 17.80 -10.38 -7.70
CA LYS A 222 18.22 -9.96 -6.37
C LYS A 222 18.49 -8.46 -6.36
N MET A 223 18.29 -7.82 -5.21
CA MET A 223 18.64 -6.42 -5.05
C MET A 223 20.14 -6.20 -5.25
N LEU A 224 20.53 -5.20 -6.05
CA LEU A 224 21.89 -4.69 -6.13
C LEU A 224 22.20 -3.75 -4.97
N PHE A 225 21.23 -2.93 -4.60
CA PHE A 225 21.30 -1.96 -3.52
C PHE A 225 20.01 -1.99 -2.69
N GLN A 226 20.11 -1.52 -1.46
CA GLN A 226 19.00 -1.35 -0.53
C GLN A 226 18.95 0.08 0.00
N SER A 227 17.77 0.52 0.40
CA SER A 227 17.52 1.87 0.90
C SER A 227 17.98 2.04 2.34
N GLY A 228 18.34 3.26 2.68
CA GLY A 228 18.69 3.67 4.03
C GLY A 228 18.95 5.18 4.09
N VAL A 229 19.55 5.61 5.18
CA VAL A 229 20.10 6.96 5.37
C VAL A 229 21.52 6.86 5.96
N PRO A 230 22.39 7.82 5.67
CA PRO A 230 23.76 7.80 6.17
C PRO A 230 23.83 7.89 7.69
N PRO A 231 24.99 7.60 8.29
CA PRO A 231 25.29 7.98 9.66
C PRO A 231 25.02 9.47 9.95
N ASP A 232 24.41 9.73 11.09
CA ASP A 232 24.08 11.08 11.57
C ASP A 232 24.27 11.19 13.10
N HIS A 233 23.85 12.31 13.70
CA HIS A 233 23.95 12.53 15.14
C HIS A 233 23.12 11.55 16.00
N PHE A 234 22.15 10.88 15.40
CA PHE A 234 21.28 9.93 16.09
C PHE A 234 21.72 8.47 15.92
N SER A 235 22.51 8.16 14.89
CA SER A 235 22.97 6.82 14.57
C SER A 235 24.33 6.83 13.87
N ASP A 236 25.37 6.34 14.56
CA ASP A 236 26.73 6.21 14.01
C ASP A 236 26.81 5.23 12.81
N SER A 237 25.86 4.32 12.67
CA SER A 237 25.76 3.35 11.58
C SER A 237 24.76 3.73 10.50
N GLY A 238 24.05 4.85 10.67
CA GLY A 238 22.91 5.23 9.85
C GLY A 238 21.71 4.31 10.09
N GLN A 239 20.74 4.38 9.16
CA GLN A 239 19.59 3.47 9.19
C GLN A 239 19.54 2.65 7.90
N LEU A 240 19.41 1.35 8.02
CA LEU A 240 19.24 0.42 6.92
C LEU A 240 17.77 0.00 6.84
N TRP A 241 17.06 0.46 5.80
CA TRP A 241 15.62 0.18 5.65
C TRP A 241 15.34 -1.11 4.86
N GLY A 242 16.29 -1.55 4.01
CA GLY A 242 16.24 -2.83 3.34
C GLY A 242 15.26 -2.92 2.16
N HIS A 243 14.74 -1.79 1.67
CA HIS A 243 13.85 -1.77 0.50
C HIS A 243 14.66 -1.66 -0.80
N PRO A 244 14.14 -2.17 -1.94
CA PRO A 244 14.80 -2.06 -3.23
C PRO A 244 14.86 -0.61 -3.70
N ILE A 245 15.95 -0.26 -4.37
CA ILE A 245 16.18 1.06 -4.96
C ILE A 245 15.52 1.13 -6.34
N TYR A 246 14.88 2.27 -6.65
CA TYR A 246 14.30 2.53 -7.95
C TYR A 246 15.36 2.68 -9.05
N ASN A 247 15.08 2.12 -10.22
CA ASN A 247 15.77 2.44 -11.45
C ASN A 247 15.11 3.69 -12.09
N TRP A 248 15.56 4.86 -11.68
CA TRP A 248 14.97 6.13 -12.12
C TRP A 248 15.03 6.35 -13.63
N GLU A 249 16.03 5.77 -14.33
CA GLU A 249 16.10 5.81 -15.79
C GLU A 249 14.95 5.04 -16.43
N SER A 250 14.63 3.86 -15.92
CA SER A 250 13.49 3.07 -16.39
C SER A 250 12.16 3.75 -16.08
N HIS A 251 12.04 4.39 -14.91
CA HIS A 251 10.87 5.19 -14.58
C HIS A 251 10.69 6.36 -15.55
N SER A 252 11.75 7.11 -15.85
CA SER A 252 11.72 8.23 -16.79
C SER A 252 11.32 7.76 -18.20
N LYS A 253 11.95 6.67 -18.70
CA LYS A 253 11.61 6.06 -20.01
C LYS A 253 10.14 5.63 -20.12
N SER A 254 9.55 5.18 -19.01
CA SER A 254 8.11 4.82 -18.96
C SER A 254 7.18 6.02 -18.71
N GLY A 255 7.72 7.25 -18.67
CA GLY A 255 6.97 8.46 -18.31
C GLY A 255 6.45 8.45 -16.87
N PHE A 256 7.14 7.76 -15.97
CA PHE A 256 6.78 7.60 -14.55
C PHE A 256 5.39 6.99 -14.30
N LYS A 257 4.89 6.22 -15.25
CA LYS A 257 3.52 5.69 -15.22
C LYS A 257 3.16 5.04 -13.88
N TRP A 258 4.02 4.18 -13.34
CA TRP A 258 3.77 3.48 -12.07
C TRP A 258 3.61 4.46 -10.88
N TRP A 259 4.48 5.48 -10.79
CA TRP A 259 4.40 6.51 -9.75
C TRP A 259 3.14 7.37 -9.86
N ILE A 260 2.80 7.77 -11.09
CA ILE A 260 1.60 8.56 -11.37
C ILE A 260 0.34 7.77 -10.99
N GLU A 261 0.27 6.49 -11.36
CA GLU A 261 -0.85 5.62 -11.00
C GLU A 261 -0.93 5.43 -9.48
N ARG A 262 0.20 5.27 -8.78
CA ARG A 262 0.25 5.15 -7.31
C ARG A 262 -0.32 6.38 -6.62
N ILE A 263 0.10 7.57 -7.02
CA ILE A 263 -0.38 8.82 -6.44
C ILE A 263 -1.86 9.05 -6.79
N LYS A 264 -2.25 8.84 -8.05
CA LYS A 264 -3.66 8.94 -8.49
C LYS A 264 -4.57 8.02 -7.69
N TYR A 265 -4.17 6.77 -7.52
CA TYR A 265 -4.94 5.79 -6.76
C TYR A 265 -5.15 6.23 -5.31
N LEU A 266 -4.10 6.70 -4.63
CA LEU A 266 -4.26 7.16 -3.26
C LEU A 266 -5.09 8.44 -3.19
N ARG A 267 -4.92 9.40 -4.13
CA ARG A 267 -5.74 10.64 -4.19
C ARG A 267 -7.24 10.36 -4.34
N GLN A 268 -7.64 9.30 -4.99
CA GLN A 268 -9.06 8.89 -5.02
C GLN A 268 -9.57 8.51 -3.62
N ASN A 269 -8.69 7.99 -2.78
CA ASN A 269 -9.02 7.47 -1.46
C ASN A 269 -8.83 8.48 -0.31
N VAL A 270 -8.05 9.55 -0.51
CA VAL A 270 -7.79 10.59 0.49
C VAL A 270 -7.85 12.00 -0.13
N ASP A 271 -7.83 13.04 0.68
CA ASP A 271 -7.92 14.43 0.21
C ASP A 271 -6.53 15.05 0.02
N PHE A 272 -5.53 14.59 0.78
CA PHE A 272 -4.13 14.98 0.68
C PHE A 272 -3.24 13.75 0.77
N VAL A 273 -2.09 13.80 0.13
CA VAL A 273 -1.10 12.71 0.14
C VAL A 273 0.20 13.20 0.76
N ARG A 274 0.53 12.70 1.93
CA ARG A 274 1.86 12.88 2.52
C ARG A 274 2.83 11.92 1.84
N ILE A 275 3.94 12.45 1.33
CA ILE A 275 5.05 11.65 0.83
C ILE A 275 6.07 11.51 1.94
N ASP A 276 6.19 10.30 2.45
CA ASP A 276 7.19 9.95 3.45
C ASP A 276 8.60 9.99 2.84
N HIS A 277 9.55 10.58 3.57
CA HIS A 277 10.92 10.80 3.11
C HIS A 277 11.01 11.51 1.75
N PHE A 278 10.36 12.66 1.61
CA PHE A 278 10.30 13.44 0.35
C PHE A 278 11.68 13.80 -0.21
N ASN A 279 12.70 13.92 0.65
CA ASN A 279 14.09 14.11 0.26
C ASN A 279 14.58 13.09 -0.78
N GLY A 280 14.05 11.87 -0.76
CA GLY A 280 14.38 10.82 -1.70
C GLY A 280 13.97 11.08 -3.14
N PHE A 281 13.13 12.10 -3.41
CA PHE A 281 12.84 12.57 -4.76
C PHE A 281 13.94 13.49 -5.33
N ALA A 282 14.74 14.10 -4.47
CA ALA A 282 15.92 14.87 -4.90
C ALA A 282 17.16 13.97 -4.97
N LYS A 283 17.49 13.36 -3.85
CA LYS A 283 18.59 12.40 -3.73
C LYS A 283 18.27 11.36 -2.68
N TYR A 284 18.80 10.18 -2.84
CA TYR A 284 18.61 9.07 -1.94
C TYR A 284 19.94 8.38 -1.61
N TRP A 285 19.97 7.76 -0.43
CA TRP A 285 21.10 6.97 0.03
C TRP A 285 20.91 5.52 -0.38
N GLU A 286 21.80 4.99 -1.23
CA GLU A 286 21.81 3.58 -1.58
C GLU A 286 23.00 2.87 -0.96
N VAL A 287 22.71 1.72 -0.35
CA VAL A 287 23.69 0.88 0.33
C VAL A 287 23.81 -0.43 -0.46
N PRO A 288 25.04 -0.95 -0.71
CA PRO A 288 25.21 -2.26 -1.35
C PRO A 288 24.39 -3.33 -0.62
N PHE A 289 23.67 -4.18 -1.38
CA PHE A 289 22.85 -5.23 -0.77
C PHE A 289 23.74 -6.26 -0.05
N GLY A 290 23.38 -6.59 1.19
CA GLY A 290 24.15 -7.50 2.06
C GLY A 290 25.04 -6.82 3.08
N ASP A 291 25.21 -5.50 2.99
CA ASP A 291 25.87 -4.73 4.06
C ASP A 291 25.01 -4.75 5.33
N LYS A 292 25.68 -4.76 6.48
CA LYS A 292 25.04 -4.88 7.80
C LYS A 292 24.55 -3.55 8.37
N ASP A 293 25.07 -2.44 7.86
CA ASP A 293 24.72 -1.08 8.24
C ASP A 293 24.77 -0.15 7.03
N ALA A 294 24.42 1.12 7.22
CA ALA A 294 24.32 2.09 6.13
C ALA A 294 25.59 2.90 5.89
N SER A 295 26.70 2.64 6.60
CA SER A 295 27.92 3.48 6.56
C SER A 295 28.61 3.49 5.19
N ARG A 296 28.53 2.40 4.42
CA ARG A 296 29.18 2.27 3.09
C ARG A 296 28.27 2.64 1.92
N GLY A 297 27.20 3.35 2.20
CA GLY A 297 26.32 3.82 1.14
C GLY A 297 26.90 5.02 0.35
N ARG A 298 26.09 5.48 -0.60
CA ARG A 298 26.39 6.69 -1.38
C ARG A 298 25.13 7.46 -1.72
N TRP A 299 25.26 8.77 -1.87
CA TRP A 299 24.21 9.63 -2.40
C TRP A 299 24.07 9.46 -3.91
N VAL A 300 22.83 9.31 -4.37
CA VAL A 300 22.48 9.24 -5.79
C VAL A 300 21.35 10.22 -6.07
N ILE A 301 21.46 10.94 -7.18
CA ILE A 301 20.44 11.89 -7.61
C ILE A 301 19.23 11.13 -8.15
N ALA A 302 18.05 11.50 -7.67
CA ALA A 302 16.78 10.99 -8.15
C ALA A 302 16.22 11.87 -9.28
N LYS A 303 15.16 11.40 -9.95
CA LYS A 303 14.44 12.16 -10.98
C LYS A 303 13.08 12.69 -10.50
N GLY A 304 13.00 13.11 -9.24
CA GLY A 304 11.76 13.60 -8.64
C GLY A 304 11.22 14.85 -9.30
N MET A 305 12.07 15.78 -9.74
CA MET A 305 11.66 16.97 -10.49
C MET A 305 10.90 16.57 -11.78
N GLU A 306 11.45 15.62 -12.54
CA GLU A 306 10.85 15.11 -13.77
C GLU A 306 9.55 14.34 -13.49
N LEU A 307 9.52 13.53 -12.43
CA LEU A 307 8.32 12.85 -11.97
C LEU A 307 7.20 13.84 -11.64
N LEU A 308 7.48 14.86 -10.81
CA LEU A 308 6.47 15.83 -10.41
C LEU A 308 5.97 16.63 -11.60
N GLN A 309 6.85 17.02 -12.53
CA GLN A 309 6.43 17.67 -13.78
C GLN A 309 5.39 16.81 -14.54
N LYS A 310 5.65 15.52 -14.70
CA LYS A 310 4.70 14.61 -15.37
C LYS A 310 3.43 14.40 -14.55
N LEU A 311 3.53 14.35 -13.24
CA LEU A 311 2.39 14.18 -12.34
C LEU A 311 1.43 15.39 -12.45
N TYR A 312 1.95 16.62 -12.30
CA TYR A 312 1.15 17.85 -12.39
C TYR A 312 0.55 18.09 -13.78
N LEU A 313 1.18 17.58 -14.83
CA LEU A 313 0.59 17.58 -16.18
C LEU A 313 -0.53 16.53 -16.35
N SER A 314 -0.60 15.54 -15.47
CA SER A 314 -1.53 14.41 -15.57
C SER A 314 -2.74 14.49 -14.63
N MET A 315 -2.76 15.47 -13.72
CA MET A 315 -3.79 15.65 -12.69
C MET A 315 -4.05 17.15 -12.48
N GLU A 316 -5.33 17.53 -12.36
CA GLU A 316 -5.73 18.90 -12.06
C GLU A 316 -5.41 19.29 -10.60
N GLU A 317 -5.63 18.36 -9.66
CA GLU A 317 -5.36 18.55 -8.24
C GLU A 317 -4.46 17.43 -7.70
N VAL A 318 -3.23 17.78 -7.32
CA VAL A 318 -2.27 16.79 -6.80
C VAL A 318 -2.31 16.70 -5.27
N ASN A 319 -2.45 17.81 -4.55
CA ASN A 319 -2.58 17.93 -3.08
C ASN A 319 -1.54 17.08 -2.32
N LEU A 320 -0.26 17.34 -2.54
CA LEU A 320 0.84 16.69 -1.83
C LEU A 320 1.22 17.44 -0.56
N ILE A 321 1.76 16.71 0.40
CA ILE A 321 2.47 17.21 1.58
C ILE A 321 3.83 16.50 1.61
N ALA A 322 4.91 17.26 1.77
CA ALA A 322 6.25 16.71 1.85
C ALA A 322 6.61 16.41 3.31
N GLU A 323 7.02 15.18 3.60
CA GLU A 323 7.77 14.91 4.82
C GLU A 323 9.23 15.27 4.54
N ASP A 324 9.63 16.42 5.03
CA ASP A 324 10.95 17.03 4.85
C ASP A 324 11.66 17.27 6.20
N LEU A 325 11.40 16.39 7.16
CA LEU A 325 11.99 16.44 8.48
C LEU A 325 13.47 16.06 8.45
N GLY A 326 14.23 16.55 9.44
CA GLY A 326 15.67 16.41 9.51
C GLY A 326 16.39 17.46 8.62
N GLU A 327 17.62 17.14 8.20
CA GLU A 327 18.35 17.97 7.24
C GLU A 327 17.76 17.81 5.83
N ALA A 328 16.76 18.64 5.49
CA ALA A 328 16.25 18.72 4.14
C ALA A 328 17.38 19.11 3.18
N SER A 329 17.59 18.34 2.12
CA SER A 329 18.54 18.73 1.10
C SER A 329 18.06 19.99 0.39
N LYS A 330 18.98 20.93 0.08
CA LYS A 330 18.64 22.12 -0.70
C LYS A 330 17.88 21.77 -1.99
N ASP A 331 18.26 20.66 -2.61
CA ASP A 331 17.62 20.17 -3.84
C ASP A 331 16.16 19.76 -3.60
N ALA A 332 15.84 19.16 -2.45
CA ALA A 332 14.46 18.81 -2.10
C ALA A 332 13.61 20.05 -1.82
N LEU A 333 14.19 21.08 -1.19
CA LEU A 333 13.52 22.37 -0.99
C LEU A 333 13.19 23.03 -2.33
N VAL A 334 14.13 23.04 -3.30
CA VAL A 334 13.89 23.57 -4.65
C VAL A 334 12.72 22.85 -5.34
N ILE A 335 12.65 21.51 -5.21
CA ILE A 335 11.54 20.73 -5.78
C ILE A 335 10.23 21.12 -5.10
N ARG A 336 10.20 21.17 -3.77
CA ARG A 336 9.03 21.52 -2.97
C ARG A 336 8.48 22.90 -3.32
N GLU A 337 9.35 23.91 -3.33
CA GLU A 337 9.00 25.31 -3.66
C GLU A 337 8.46 25.45 -5.08
N ARG A 338 9.08 24.78 -6.06
CA ARG A 338 8.66 24.84 -7.46
C ARG A 338 7.21 24.40 -7.67
N TYR A 339 6.71 23.46 -6.87
CA TYR A 339 5.36 22.90 -6.99
C TYR A 339 4.43 23.31 -5.85
N ASP A 340 4.84 24.30 -5.04
CA ASP A 340 4.09 24.82 -3.90
C ASP A 340 3.59 23.68 -2.96
N ILE A 341 4.48 22.71 -2.68
CA ILE A 341 4.18 21.59 -1.82
C ILE A 341 4.49 21.97 -0.38
N PRO A 342 3.49 21.99 0.55
CA PRO A 342 3.73 22.28 1.95
C PRO A 342 4.63 21.19 2.58
N GLY A 343 5.55 21.62 3.44
CA GLY A 343 6.36 20.77 4.29
C GLY A 343 5.67 20.46 5.61
N MET A 344 6.38 19.75 6.48
CA MET A 344 5.92 19.45 7.83
C MET A 344 6.75 20.21 8.87
N SER A 345 6.09 20.72 9.91
CA SER A 345 6.73 21.28 11.11
C SER A 345 6.35 20.44 12.32
N ILE A 346 7.30 20.14 13.18
CA ILE A 346 7.11 19.41 14.44
C ILE A 346 7.47 20.35 15.60
#